data_804b78f641354e4c96e1df09cd414893
#
_entry.id   804b78f641354e4c96e1df09cd414893
#
_cell.length_a   1.000
_cell.length_b   1.000
_cell.length_c   1.000
_cell.angle_alpha   90.00
_cell.angle_beta   90.00
_cell.angle_gamma   90.00
#
_symmetry.space_group_name_H-M   'P 1'
#
loop_
_entity.id
_entity.type
_entity.pdbx_description
1 polymer ?
#
loop_
_entity_poly.entity_id
_entity_poly.type
_entity_poly.pdbx_seq_one_letter_code
_entity_poly.pdbx_strand_id
1 'polypeptide(L)' 'MITVYTKPNCVPCNFTKKFLEENAIQHSVVDVTKDSVALDMIKLHGYQGVPVVAVNGFDNSWQGFRPDRLEELKEVAE' A
#
# COMPACT_ATOMS: atom_id res chain seq x y z
N MET A 1 7.50 -8.02 -4.38
CA MET A 1 7.75 -6.70 -3.74
C MET A 1 6.42 -6.04 -3.40
N ILE A 2 6.29 -5.57 -2.19
CA ILE A 2 5.08 -4.89 -1.73
C ILE A 2 5.34 -3.40 -1.68
N THR A 3 4.48 -2.61 -2.29
CA THR A 3 4.57 -1.16 -2.29
C THR A 3 3.31 -0.56 -1.67
N VAL A 4 3.49 0.36 -0.73
CA VAL A 4 2.40 1.10 -0.10
C VAL A 4 2.46 2.54 -0.57
N TYR A 5 1.42 2.97 -1.28
CA TYR A 5 1.28 4.36 -1.70
C TYR A 5 0.52 5.11 -0.62
N THR A 6 1.08 6.20 -0.15
CA THR A 6 0.62 6.90 1.05
C THR A 6 0.69 8.42 0.88
N LYS A 7 0.17 9.15 1.86
CA LYS A 7 0.31 10.61 1.98
C LYS A 7 0.44 10.97 3.45
N PRO A 8 0.93 12.18 3.78
CA PRO A 8 0.97 12.64 5.17
C PRO A 8 -0.44 12.72 5.78
N ASN A 9 -0.53 12.52 7.08
CA ASN A 9 -1.77 12.66 7.86
C ASN A 9 -2.89 11.72 7.42
N CYS A 10 -2.53 10.53 6.98
CA CYS A 10 -3.47 9.52 6.54
C CYS A 10 -3.53 8.41 7.58
N VAL A 11 -4.63 8.34 8.33
CA VAL A 11 -4.79 7.35 9.40
C VAL A 11 -4.79 5.92 8.86
N PRO A 12 -5.58 5.57 7.84
CA PRO A 12 -5.55 4.20 7.32
C PRO A 12 -4.20 3.83 6.69
N CYS A 13 -3.47 4.81 6.15
CA CYS A 13 -2.11 4.57 5.68
C CYS A 13 -1.21 4.14 6.84
N ASN A 14 -1.34 4.83 7.96
CA ASN A 14 -0.52 4.53 9.14
C ASN A 14 -0.83 3.14 9.70
N PHE A 15 -2.10 2.74 9.72
CA PHE A 15 -2.48 1.39 10.14
C PHE A 15 -1.91 0.32 9.21
N THR A 16 -1.92 0.57 7.92
CA THR A 16 -1.36 -0.34 6.93
C THR A 16 0.13 -0.53 7.14
N LYS A 17 0.87 0.59 7.26
CA LYS A 17 2.31 0.54 7.48
C LYS A 17 2.64 -0.15 8.80
N LYS A 18 1.89 0.16 9.85
CA LYS A 18 2.11 -0.45 11.16
C LYS A 18 1.92 -1.96 11.13
N PHE A 19 0.88 -2.43 10.45
CA PHE A 19 0.64 -3.87 10.29
C PHE A 19 1.84 -4.55 9.63
N LEU A 20 2.34 -3.97 8.54
CA LEU A 20 3.46 -4.54 7.81
C LEU A 20 4.73 -4.56 8.66
N GLU A 21 4.98 -3.49 9.40
CA GLU A 21 6.15 -3.39 10.28
C GLU A 21 6.08 -4.40 11.43
N GLU A 22 4.91 -4.51 12.08
CA GLU A 22 4.74 -5.41 13.22
C GLU A 22 4.85 -6.87 12.84
N ASN A 23 4.53 -7.21 11.59
CA ASN A 23 4.61 -8.57 11.10
C ASN A 23 5.89 -8.83 10.30
N ALA A 24 6.84 -7.91 10.34
CA ALA A 24 8.14 -8.01 9.65
C ALA A 24 7.99 -8.31 8.16
N ILE A 25 6.96 -7.75 7.54
CA ILE A 25 6.72 -7.90 6.10
C ILE A 25 7.47 -6.79 5.37
N GLN A 26 8.43 -7.18 4.54
CA GLN A 26 9.25 -6.25 3.79
C GLN A 26 8.40 -5.51 2.75
N HIS A 27 8.54 -4.18 2.70
CA HIS A 27 7.75 -3.33 1.80
C HIS A 27 8.44 -2.02 1.53
N SER A 28 8.03 -1.34 0.46
CA SER A 28 8.45 0.01 0.13
C SER A 28 7.28 0.96 0.36
N VAL A 29 7.60 2.19 0.76
CA VAL A 29 6.59 3.24 1.00
C VAL A 29 6.85 4.37 0.02
N VAL A 30 5.80 4.79 -0.69
CA VAL A 30 5.86 5.88 -1.66
C VAL A 30 4.86 6.96 -1.27
N ASP A 31 5.36 8.18 -1.07
CA ASP A 31 4.53 9.34 -0.77
C ASP A 31 4.07 9.98 -2.08
N VAL A 32 2.80 9.85 -2.40
CA VAL A 32 2.25 10.33 -3.67
C VAL A 32 2.15 11.86 -3.75
N THR A 33 2.31 12.54 -2.61
CA THR A 33 2.37 14.00 -2.62
C THR A 33 3.72 14.52 -3.08
N LYS A 34 4.73 13.65 -3.07
CA LYS A 34 6.10 13.98 -3.49
C LYS A 34 6.50 13.27 -4.78
N ASP A 35 5.67 12.37 -5.27
CA ASP A 35 5.95 11.56 -6.46
C ASP A 35 4.74 11.62 -7.39
N SER A 36 4.78 12.54 -8.36
CA SER A 36 3.66 12.75 -9.27
C SER A 36 3.45 11.55 -10.21
N VAL A 37 4.51 10.83 -10.53
CA VAL A 37 4.41 9.63 -11.37
C VAL A 37 3.63 8.54 -10.62
N ALA A 38 3.94 8.34 -9.34
CA ALA A 38 3.22 7.39 -8.51
C ALA A 38 1.75 7.76 -8.36
N LEU A 39 1.45 9.05 -8.19
CA LEU A 39 0.08 9.53 -8.10
C LEU A 39 -0.69 9.22 -9.40
N ASP A 40 -0.07 9.50 -10.54
CA ASP A 40 -0.67 9.21 -11.84
C ASP A 40 -0.92 7.71 -12.02
N MET A 41 0.00 6.88 -11.55
CA MET A 41 -0.13 5.42 -11.64
C MET A 41 -1.34 4.90 -10.87
N ILE A 42 -1.54 5.36 -9.64
CA ILE A 42 -2.69 4.88 -8.86
C ILE A 42 -4.00 5.38 -9.46
N LYS A 43 -4.03 6.60 -10.00
CA LYS A 43 -5.21 7.13 -10.70
C LYS A 43 -5.52 6.34 -11.97
N LEU A 44 -4.49 5.98 -12.72
CA LEU A 44 -4.62 5.21 -13.95
C LEU A 44 -5.28 3.85 -13.67
N HIS A 45 -4.98 3.25 -12.53
CA HIS A 45 -5.54 1.96 -12.14
C HIS A 45 -6.90 2.09 -11.41
N GLY A 46 -7.49 3.28 -11.41
CA GLY A 46 -8.84 3.50 -10.90
C GLY A 46 -8.93 3.83 -9.42
N TYR A 47 -7.82 4.02 -8.75
CA TYR A 47 -7.82 4.38 -7.32
C TYR A 47 -7.94 5.89 -7.16
N GLN A 48 -8.77 6.31 -6.22
CA GLN A 48 -9.04 7.72 -5.99
C GLN A 48 -8.38 8.27 -4.73
N GLY A 49 -7.69 7.43 -3.98
CA GLY A 49 -7.05 7.87 -2.75
C GLY A 49 -6.10 6.83 -2.23
N VAL A 50 -5.56 7.08 -1.05
CA VAL A 50 -4.56 6.24 -0.39
C VAL A 50 -5.13 5.74 0.94
N PRO A 51 -4.56 4.67 1.53
CA PRO A 51 -3.43 3.91 1.03
C PRO A 51 -3.81 3.00 -0.15
N VAL A 52 -2.86 2.78 -1.05
CA VAL A 52 -2.97 1.75 -2.07
C VAL A 52 -1.81 0.78 -1.84
N VAL A 53 -2.13 -0.50 -1.72
CA VAL A 53 -1.13 -1.55 -1.55
C VAL A 53 -1.06 -2.36 -2.84
N ALA A 54 0.13 -2.50 -3.38
CA ALA A 54 0.36 -3.28 -4.60
C ALA A 54 1.36 -4.39 -4.30
N VAL A 55 0.99 -5.63 -4.60
CA VAL A 55 1.84 -6.80 -4.38
C VAL A 55 2.33 -7.29 -5.74
N ASN A 56 3.60 -7.05 -6.02
CA ASN A 56 4.23 -7.39 -7.31
C ASN A 56 3.51 -6.75 -8.50
N GLY A 57 3.03 -5.52 -8.31
CA GLY A 57 2.34 -4.76 -9.34
C GLY A 57 0.87 -4.55 -9.02
N PHE A 58 0.18 -3.82 -9.91
CA PHE A 58 -1.20 -3.41 -9.66
C PHE A 58 -2.23 -4.50 -9.92
N ASP A 59 -1.85 -5.61 -10.53
CA ASP A 59 -2.77 -6.73 -10.75
C ASP A 59 -3.25 -7.35 -9.43
N ASN A 60 -2.44 -7.25 -8.39
CA ASN A 60 -2.81 -7.67 -7.04
C ASN A 60 -2.67 -6.46 -6.13
N SER A 61 -3.70 -5.63 -6.09
CA SER A 61 -3.67 -4.39 -5.33
C SER A 61 -5.04 -4.08 -4.76
N TRP A 62 -5.06 -3.17 -3.78
CA TRP A 62 -6.31 -2.70 -3.17
C TRP A 62 -6.11 -1.30 -2.61
N GLN A 63 -7.22 -0.64 -2.30
CA GLN A 63 -7.25 0.67 -1.68
C GLN A 63 -7.83 0.57 -0.27
N GLY A 64 -7.26 1.35 0.64
CA GLY A 64 -7.72 1.42 2.02
C GLY A 64 -7.03 0.42 2.94
N PHE A 65 -7.34 0.53 4.24
CA PHE A 65 -6.84 -0.42 5.21
C PHE A 65 -7.71 -1.68 5.17
N ARG A 66 -7.15 -2.74 4.64
CA ARG A 66 -7.85 -4.01 4.45
C ARG A 66 -7.12 -5.11 5.22
N PRO A 67 -7.45 -5.30 6.51
CA PRO A 67 -6.76 -6.32 7.31
C PRO A 67 -6.93 -7.73 6.75
N ASP A 68 -8.06 -8.03 6.11
CA ASP A 68 -8.29 -9.31 5.46
C ASP A 68 -7.25 -9.59 4.37
N ARG A 69 -6.95 -8.57 3.55
CA ARG A 69 -5.95 -8.69 2.49
C ARG A 69 -4.54 -8.70 3.05
N LEU A 70 -4.29 -7.90 4.10
CA LEU A 70 -2.98 -7.85 4.74
C LEU A 70 -2.62 -9.17 5.42
N GLU A 71 -3.59 -9.85 6.01
CA GLU A 71 -3.36 -11.16 6.62
C GLU A 71 -2.85 -12.18 5.61
N GLU A 72 -3.30 -12.10 4.37
CA GLU A 72 -2.83 -12.99 3.30
C GLU A 72 -1.34 -12.80 3.03
N LEU A 73 -0.80 -11.60 3.24
CA LEU A 73 0.61 -11.31 3.00
C LEU A 73 1.53 -12.02 4.00
N LYS A 74 1.05 -12.37 5.16
CA LYS A 74 1.84 -13.10 6.16
C LYS A 74 2.28 -14.46 5.64
N GLU A 75 1.47 -15.09 4.82
CA GLU A 75 1.80 -16.37 4.19
C GLU A 75 2.72 -16.20 3.00
N VAL A 76 2.50 -15.15 2.22
CA VAL A 76 3.28 -14.88 1.00
C VAL A 76 4.69 -14.39 1.34
N ALA A 77 4.84 -13.67 2.43
CA ALA A 77 6.10 -13.06 2.81
C ALA A 77 7.14 -14.04 3.36
N GLU A 78 6.73 -15.25 3.62
CA GLU A 78 7.65 -16.32 4.04
C GLU A 78 8.30 -16.94 2.80
#